data_e6400d63f404d59457cc94ad3e01ffcd
#
_entry.id   e6400d63f404d59457cc94ad3e01ffcd
#
_cell.length_a   1.000
_cell.length_b   1.000
_cell.length_c   1.000
_cell.angle_alpha   90.00
_cell.angle_beta   90.00
_cell.angle_gamma   90.00
#
_symmetry.space_group_name_H-M   'P 1'
#
loop_
_entity.id
_entity.type
_entity.pdbx_description
1 polymer ?
#
loop_
_entity_poly.entity_id
_entity_poly.type
_entity_poly.pdbx_seq_one_letter_code
_entity_poly.pdbx_strand_id
1 'polypeptide(L)'
;NPLLSTVPGDSGQVRVGPGGSAPCASAFSGTSMSSPLVAGVAALIMEDVISYPSDPFLRVATRMTPEGMKALLIQTAQDVSGFDQTNPGPDYATGWGIADAEAAVTLLREGGLIQGKLNATGADKAWTQPMTVPSGQLEIHVTLVWTDPPGNPAAKKALVNDLDLRLFAPDGTEFTPWALGGMANPTKPAVRNGGNDS
;
A
#
# COMPACT_ATOMS: atom_id res chain seq x y z
N ASN A 1 -0.05 -18.93 8.46
CA ASN A 1 -0.51 -20.20 7.89
C ASN A 1 -0.05 -20.29 6.44
N PRO A 2 0.58 -21.41 6.02
CA PRO A 2 0.97 -21.57 4.63
C PRO A 2 -0.27 -21.60 3.73
N LEU A 3 -0.19 -20.93 2.59
CA LEU A 3 -1.23 -20.99 1.58
C LEU A 3 -1.11 -22.30 0.78
N LEU A 4 -2.26 -22.93 0.55
CA LEU A 4 -2.33 -24.06 -0.37
C LEU A 4 -2.33 -23.53 -1.81
N SER A 5 -1.37 -23.99 -2.60
CA SER A 5 -1.28 -23.65 -4.02
C SER A 5 -1.23 -24.91 -4.86
N THR A 6 -1.79 -24.81 -6.07
CA THR A 6 -1.68 -25.87 -7.07
C THR A 6 -0.27 -25.88 -7.65
N VAL A 7 0.31 -27.06 -7.75
CA VAL A 7 1.59 -27.28 -8.45
C VAL A 7 1.34 -28.11 -9.71
N PRO A 8 2.15 -27.95 -10.75
CA PRO A 8 2.08 -28.82 -11.92
C PRO A 8 2.31 -30.26 -11.50
N GLY A 9 1.37 -31.12 -11.80
CA GLY A 9 1.44 -32.57 -11.57
C GLY A 9 1.00 -33.31 -12.82
N ASP A 10 1.30 -34.59 -12.90
CA ASP A 10 1.09 -35.42 -14.09
C ASP A 10 -0.37 -35.52 -14.58
N SER A 11 -1.35 -35.10 -13.76
CA SER A 11 -2.76 -35.18 -14.11
C SER A 11 -3.49 -33.86 -14.24
N GLY A 12 -2.87 -32.73 -13.85
CA GLY A 12 -3.49 -31.39 -13.90
C GLY A 12 -4.79 -31.22 -13.11
N GLN A 13 -5.17 -32.18 -12.27
CA GLN A 13 -6.41 -32.17 -11.51
C GLN A 13 -6.15 -32.21 -10.01
N VAL A 14 -6.66 -31.21 -9.31
CA VAL A 14 -6.76 -31.23 -7.84
C VAL A 14 -7.92 -32.17 -7.48
N ARG A 15 -7.62 -33.35 -6.99
CA ARG A 15 -8.62 -34.24 -6.39
C ARG A 15 -8.59 -34.07 -4.88
N VAL A 16 -9.56 -33.38 -4.35
CA VAL A 16 -9.82 -33.35 -2.92
C VAL A 16 -10.87 -34.42 -2.62
N GLY A 17 -10.45 -35.59 -2.24
CA GLY A 17 -11.34 -36.68 -1.82
C GLY A 17 -11.11 -37.01 -0.34
N PRO A 18 -12.10 -37.54 0.39
CA PRO A 18 -11.91 -37.99 1.74
C PRO A 18 -10.91 -39.16 1.75
N GLY A 19 -9.72 -38.93 2.36
CA GLY A 19 -8.69 -39.94 2.55
C GLY A 19 -7.64 -40.08 1.44
N GLY A 20 -7.63 -39.19 0.44
CA GLY A 20 -6.60 -39.19 -0.60
C GLY A 20 -5.52 -38.14 -0.36
N SER A 21 -4.25 -38.53 -0.44
CA SER A 21 -3.16 -37.57 -0.63
C SER A 21 -3.43 -36.81 -1.94
N ALA A 22 -3.57 -35.50 -1.88
CA ALA A 22 -3.73 -34.65 -3.06
C ALA A 22 -2.35 -34.51 -3.72
N PRO A 23 -2.05 -35.17 -4.84
CA PRO A 23 -0.71 -35.15 -5.44
C PRO A 23 -0.36 -33.80 -6.07
N CYS A 24 -1.35 -32.88 -6.17
CA CYS A 24 -1.19 -31.61 -6.87
C CYS A 24 -1.32 -30.38 -5.97
N ALA A 25 -1.38 -30.54 -4.63
CA ALA A 25 -1.43 -29.44 -3.69
C ALA A 25 -0.32 -29.57 -2.66
N SER A 26 0.39 -28.48 -2.47
CA SER A 26 1.44 -28.35 -1.43
C SER A 26 1.27 -27.03 -0.71
N ALA A 27 1.70 -27.02 0.56
CA ALA A 27 1.78 -25.80 1.34
C ALA A 27 3.06 -25.04 0.97
N PHE A 28 2.92 -23.83 0.50
CA PHE A 28 4.03 -22.94 0.17
C PHE A 28 3.94 -21.65 0.98
N SER A 29 5.10 -21.09 1.29
CA SER A 29 5.21 -19.75 1.85
C SER A 29 6.28 -18.97 1.11
N GLY A 30 6.08 -17.67 0.95
CA GLY A 30 7.03 -16.79 0.29
C GLY A 30 6.33 -15.65 -0.46
N THR A 31 7.12 -14.71 -0.94
CA THR A 31 6.63 -13.55 -1.68
C THR A 31 5.86 -13.92 -2.97
N SER A 32 6.22 -15.07 -3.58
CA SER A 32 5.51 -15.61 -4.75
C SER A 32 4.07 -16.01 -4.47
N MET A 33 3.71 -16.28 -3.20
CA MET A 33 2.34 -16.56 -2.75
C MET A 33 1.65 -15.27 -2.30
N SER A 34 2.40 -14.35 -1.70
CA SER A 34 1.85 -13.06 -1.26
C SER A 34 1.45 -12.16 -2.43
N SER A 35 2.24 -12.13 -3.51
CA SER A 35 1.98 -11.28 -4.66
C SER A 35 0.61 -11.56 -5.33
N PRO A 36 0.23 -12.80 -5.72
CA PRO A 36 -1.08 -13.08 -6.27
C PRO A 36 -2.22 -12.88 -5.26
N LEU A 37 -1.96 -13.02 -3.96
CA LEU A 37 -2.96 -12.72 -2.94
C LEU A 37 -3.29 -11.22 -2.93
N VAL A 38 -2.28 -10.35 -2.94
CA VAL A 38 -2.48 -8.90 -3.03
C VAL A 38 -3.15 -8.52 -4.36
N ALA A 39 -2.81 -9.19 -5.47
CA ALA A 39 -3.52 -9.00 -6.74
C ALA A 39 -5.00 -9.38 -6.64
N GLY A 40 -5.33 -10.44 -5.92
CA GLY A 40 -6.71 -10.83 -5.62
C GLY A 40 -7.45 -9.78 -4.78
N VAL A 41 -6.80 -9.24 -3.76
CA VAL A 41 -7.35 -8.13 -2.96
C VAL A 41 -7.63 -6.91 -3.83
N ALA A 42 -6.69 -6.53 -4.71
CA ALA A 42 -6.88 -5.43 -5.64
C ALA A 42 -8.07 -5.68 -6.60
N ALA A 43 -8.25 -6.93 -7.07
CA ALA A 43 -9.40 -7.29 -7.90
C ALA A 43 -10.73 -7.15 -7.15
N LEU A 44 -10.80 -7.54 -5.88
CA LEU A 44 -11.99 -7.34 -5.04
C LEU A 44 -12.32 -5.86 -4.82
N ILE A 45 -11.31 -5.04 -4.57
CA ILE A 45 -11.48 -3.59 -4.47
C ILE A 45 -12.03 -3.02 -5.80
N MET A 46 -11.50 -3.46 -6.94
CA MET A 46 -11.98 -3.03 -8.26
C MET A 46 -13.41 -3.50 -8.54
N GLU A 47 -13.79 -4.70 -8.10
CA GLU A 47 -15.16 -5.20 -8.20
C GLU A 47 -16.12 -4.29 -7.42
N ASP A 48 -15.77 -3.88 -6.22
CA ASP A 48 -16.56 -2.95 -5.42
C ASP A 48 -16.75 -1.60 -6.14
N VAL A 49 -15.68 -1.04 -6.67
CA VAL A 49 -15.70 0.19 -7.47
C VAL A 49 -16.65 0.10 -8.66
N ILE A 50 -16.64 -1.01 -9.37
CA ILE A 50 -17.46 -1.23 -10.58
C ILE A 50 -18.93 -1.48 -10.21
N SER A 51 -19.17 -2.16 -9.09
CA SER A 51 -20.52 -2.55 -8.65
C SER A 51 -21.35 -1.40 -8.11
N TYR A 52 -20.72 -0.31 -7.67
CA TYR A 52 -21.40 0.86 -7.11
C TYR A 52 -21.08 2.17 -7.84
N PRO A 53 -21.34 2.26 -9.16
CA PRO A 53 -20.94 3.42 -9.98
C PRO A 53 -21.69 4.70 -9.64
N SER A 54 -22.78 4.64 -8.91
CA SER A 54 -23.57 5.79 -8.45
C SER A 54 -23.11 6.41 -7.15
N ASP A 55 -22.22 5.72 -6.40
CA ASP A 55 -21.64 6.27 -5.19
C ASP A 55 -20.74 7.48 -5.52
N PRO A 56 -21.00 8.68 -4.95
CA PRO A 56 -20.22 9.87 -5.25
C PRO A 56 -18.74 9.74 -4.89
N PHE A 57 -18.39 8.93 -3.89
CA PHE A 57 -17.02 8.65 -3.51
C PHE A 57 -16.36 7.63 -4.46
N LEU A 58 -17.12 6.62 -4.89
CA LEU A 58 -16.67 5.63 -5.88
C LEU A 58 -16.58 6.19 -7.31
N ARG A 59 -17.23 7.33 -7.60
CA ARG A 59 -17.02 8.04 -8.88
C ARG A 59 -15.57 8.52 -9.07
N VAL A 60 -14.88 8.83 -8.00
CA VAL A 60 -13.42 9.06 -8.03
C VAL A 60 -12.70 7.77 -8.40
N ALA A 61 -13.19 6.66 -7.93
CA ALA A 61 -12.64 5.33 -8.12
C ALA A 61 -12.97 4.70 -9.50
N THR A 62 -13.94 5.20 -10.29
CA THR A 62 -14.07 4.82 -11.71
C THR A 62 -12.85 5.20 -12.55
N ARG A 63 -11.94 5.97 -11.96
CA ARG A 63 -10.62 6.29 -12.48
C ARG A 63 -9.53 5.79 -11.54
N MET A 64 -9.73 4.65 -10.88
CA MET A 64 -8.70 4.07 -10.03
C MET A 64 -7.41 3.94 -10.81
N THR A 65 -6.40 4.68 -10.38
CA THR A 65 -5.06 4.61 -10.97
C THR A 65 -4.22 3.54 -10.24
N PRO A 66 -3.17 3.03 -10.86
CA PRO A 66 -2.22 2.13 -10.16
C PRO A 66 -1.68 2.72 -8.86
N GLU A 67 -1.41 4.04 -8.86
CA GLU A 67 -0.94 4.76 -7.66
C GLU A 67 -2.02 4.79 -6.58
N GLY A 68 -3.27 5.06 -6.96
CA GLY A 68 -4.40 5.07 -6.04
C GLY A 68 -4.63 3.70 -5.40
N MET A 69 -4.57 2.63 -6.19
CA MET A 69 -4.66 1.26 -5.67
C MET A 69 -3.50 0.96 -4.71
N LYS A 70 -2.28 1.32 -5.08
CA LYS A 70 -1.10 1.12 -4.22
C LYS A 70 -1.21 1.93 -2.93
N ALA A 71 -1.63 3.19 -3.01
CA ALA A 71 -1.83 4.05 -1.84
C ALA A 71 -2.87 3.44 -0.88
N LEU A 72 -3.97 2.95 -1.41
CA LEU A 72 -5.03 2.33 -0.63
C LEU A 72 -4.55 1.08 0.11
N LEU A 73 -3.87 0.19 -0.58
CA LEU A 73 -3.32 -1.02 0.00
C LEU A 73 -2.26 -0.73 1.09
N ILE A 74 -1.42 0.28 0.89
CA ILE A 74 -0.42 0.69 1.87
C ILE A 74 -1.09 1.33 3.09
N GLN A 75 -2.04 2.25 2.85
CA GLN A 75 -2.72 3.00 3.90
C GLN A 75 -3.48 2.12 4.87
N THR A 76 -4.02 1.00 4.40
CA THR A 76 -4.87 0.10 5.17
C THR A 76 -4.18 -1.20 5.58
N ALA A 77 -2.91 -1.37 5.21
CA ALA A 77 -2.14 -2.52 5.65
C ALA A 77 -2.03 -2.56 7.17
N GLN A 78 -2.21 -3.74 7.73
CA GLN A 78 -2.04 -3.99 9.17
C GLN A 78 -0.60 -4.37 9.46
N ASP A 79 0.04 -3.61 10.32
CA ASP A 79 1.41 -3.91 10.75
C ASP A 79 1.48 -5.26 11.47
N VAL A 80 2.55 -6.01 11.21
CA VAL A 80 2.71 -7.37 11.75
C VAL A 80 3.41 -7.32 13.09
N SER A 81 2.64 -7.20 14.14
CA SER A 81 3.11 -7.12 15.54
C SER A 81 3.87 -8.33 16.08
N GLY A 82 4.29 -9.26 15.23
CA GLY A 82 4.96 -10.51 15.65
C GLY A 82 6.46 -10.55 15.37
N PHE A 83 6.97 -9.72 14.45
CA PHE A 83 8.39 -9.73 14.07
C PHE A 83 9.18 -8.61 14.75
N ASP A 84 8.57 -7.45 14.95
CA ASP A 84 9.16 -6.38 15.77
C ASP A 84 8.05 -5.56 16.45
N GLN A 85 7.63 -5.99 17.62
CA GLN A 85 6.62 -5.29 18.44
C GLN A 85 7.08 -3.91 18.94
N THR A 86 8.34 -3.59 18.75
CA THR A 86 8.95 -2.35 19.24
C THR A 86 9.03 -1.27 18.18
N ASN A 87 8.67 -1.61 16.93
CA ASN A 87 8.84 -0.72 15.79
C ASN A 87 7.57 -0.62 14.93
N PRO A 88 6.63 0.21 15.29
CA PRO A 88 5.50 0.51 14.43
C PRO A 88 5.99 1.27 13.18
N GLY A 89 5.55 0.82 12.00
CA GLY A 89 5.87 1.47 10.73
C GLY A 89 6.49 0.52 9.72
N PRO A 90 6.82 0.99 8.53
CA PRO A 90 7.35 0.14 7.48
C PRO A 90 8.73 -0.40 7.82
N ASP A 91 9.01 -1.65 7.43
CA ASP A 91 10.31 -2.29 7.59
C ASP A 91 10.68 -3.17 6.39
N TYR A 92 11.91 -3.67 6.35
CA TYR A 92 12.38 -4.52 5.26
C TYR A 92 12.00 -6.00 5.41
N ALA A 93 11.46 -6.41 6.56
CA ALA A 93 11.06 -7.78 6.82
C ALA A 93 9.60 -8.04 6.41
N THR A 94 8.71 -7.12 6.76
CA THR A 94 7.26 -7.23 6.55
C THR A 94 6.70 -6.18 5.60
N GLY A 95 7.51 -5.22 5.17
CA GLY A 95 7.12 -4.12 4.29
C GLY A 95 6.16 -3.17 4.98
N TRP A 96 4.95 -3.05 4.45
CA TRP A 96 3.86 -2.23 5.01
C TRP A 96 2.90 -3.05 5.90
N GLY A 97 3.07 -4.37 5.96
CA GLY A 97 2.23 -5.26 6.73
C GLY A 97 1.32 -6.16 5.89
N ILE A 98 0.23 -6.62 6.49
CA ILE A 98 -0.76 -7.51 5.87
C ILE A 98 -1.83 -6.67 5.17
N ALA A 99 -2.10 -6.98 3.89
CA ALA A 99 -3.16 -6.32 3.13
C ALA A 99 -4.54 -6.60 3.75
N ASP A 100 -5.32 -5.54 3.97
CA ASP A 100 -6.68 -5.58 4.50
C ASP A 100 -7.67 -5.08 3.45
N ALA A 101 -8.40 -6.01 2.83
CA ALA A 101 -9.36 -5.70 1.79
C ALA A 101 -10.59 -4.95 2.32
N GLU A 102 -11.06 -5.30 3.51
CA GLU A 102 -12.23 -4.67 4.14
C GLU A 102 -11.93 -3.22 4.52
N ALA A 103 -10.79 -2.99 5.16
CA ALA A 103 -10.35 -1.64 5.50
C ALA A 103 -10.13 -0.78 4.24
N ALA A 104 -9.57 -1.36 3.17
CA ALA A 104 -9.36 -0.65 1.91
C ALA A 104 -10.68 -0.23 1.25
N VAL A 105 -11.66 -1.11 1.18
CA VAL A 105 -12.99 -0.80 0.64
C VAL A 105 -13.71 0.22 1.52
N THR A 106 -13.62 0.09 2.83
CA THR A 106 -14.23 1.03 3.77
C THR A 106 -13.65 2.43 3.60
N LEU A 107 -12.33 2.56 3.61
CA LEU A 107 -11.64 3.83 3.40
C LEU A 107 -12.00 4.48 2.06
N LEU A 108 -12.10 3.66 1.01
CA LEU A 108 -12.48 4.12 -0.32
C LEU A 108 -13.91 4.69 -0.31
N ARG A 109 -14.86 4.01 0.31
CA ARG A 109 -16.26 4.43 0.44
C ARG A 109 -16.43 5.68 1.31
N GLU A 110 -15.54 5.89 2.25
CA GLU A 110 -15.48 7.10 3.08
C GLU A 110 -14.81 8.29 2.38
N GLY A 111 -14.34 8.12 1.15
CA GLY A 111 -13.68 9.17 0.38
C GLY A 111 -12.24 9.45 0.82
N GLY A 112 -11.60 8.48 1.45
CA GLY A 112 -10.21 8.60 1.91
C GLY A 112 -9.14 8.58 0.81
N LEU A 113 -9.54 8.38 -0.47
CA LEU A 113 -8.63 8.40 -1.60
C LEU A 113 -8.73 9.71 -2.39
N ILE A 114 -7.63 10.41 -2.51
CA ILE A 114 -7.48 11.61 -3.33
C ILE A 114 -6.52 11.31 -4.47
N GLN A 115 -6.92 11.62 -5.70
CA GLN A 115 -6.09 11.45 -6.89
C GLN A 115 -5.98 12.75 -7.65
N GLY A 116 -4.79 13.06 -8.13
CA GLY A 116 -4.53 14.32 -8.84
C GLY A 116 -3.29 14.26 -9.70
N LYS A 117 -2.93 15.38 -10.28
CA LYS A 117 -1.68 15.58 -11.02
C LYS A 117 -0.96 16.79 -10.46
N LEU A 118 0.35 16.64 -10.29
CA LEU A 118 1.26 17.74 -10.03
C LEU A 118 2.08 18.02 -11.29
N ASN A 119 2.36 19.29 -11.54
CA ASN A 119 3.21 19.72 -12.65
C ASN A 119 4.52 20.28 -12.08
N ALA A 120 5.63 19.98 -12.73
CA ALA A 120 6.94 20.46 -12.31
C ALA A 120 7.09 21.98 -12.30
N THR A 121 6.23 22.67 -13.04
CA THR A 121 6.25 24.13 -13.20
C THR A 121 4.86 24.74 -13.02
N GLY A 122 4.80 25.98 -12.58
CA GLY A 122 3.55 26.72 -12.43
C GLY A 122 2.92 26.61 -11.04
N ALA A 123 1.62 26.87 -10.97
CA ALA A 123 0.86 26.86 -9.72
C ALA A 123 0.57 25.44 -9.20
N ASP A 124 0.57 24.45 -10.07
CA ASP A 124 0.19 23.07 -9.76
C ASP A 124 1.38 22.21 -9.28
N LYS A 125 2.48 22.83 -8.87
CA LYS A 125 3.65 22.13 -8.33
C LYS A 125 3.51 21.71 -6.86
N ALA A 126 2.45 22.14 -6.20
CA ALA A 126 2.12 21.78 -4.83
C ALA A 126 0.62 21.53 -4.70
N TRP A 127 0.28 20.56 -3.89
CA TRP A 127 -1.09 20.26 -3.49
C TRP A 127 -1.22 20.47 -2.00
N THR A 128 -2.26 21.19 -1.57
CA THR A 128 -2.58 21.36 -0.16
C THR A 128 -4.02 20.92 0.07
N GLN A 129 -4.21 20.00 1.00
CA GLN A 129 -5.51 19.46 1.38
C GLN A 129 -5.79 19.72 2.85
N PRO A 130 -6.72 20.64 3.18
CA PRO A 130 -7.21 20.74 4.55
C PRO A 130 -7.96 19.47 4.96
N MET A 131 -7.72 19.02 6.18
CA MET A 131 -8.36 17.85 6.77
C MET A 131 -8.97 18.23 8.12
N THR A 132 -10.13 17.67 8.42
CA THR A 132 -10.71 17.76 9.77
C THR A 132 -10.49 16.42 10.47
N VAL A 133 -9.78 16.47 11.58
CA VAL A 133 -9.55 15.29 12.41
C VAL A 133 -10.71 15.14 13.39
N PRO A 134 -11.44 14.01 13.38
CA PRO A 134 -12.50 13.77 14.36
C PRO A 134 -11.99 13.81 15.80
N SER A 135 -12.81 14.30 16.71
CA SER A 135 -12.46 14.30 18.14
C SER A 135 -12.27 12.87 18.65
N GLY A 136 -11.18 12.65 19.37
CA GLY A 136 -10.83 11.34 19.92
C GLY A 136 -9.97 10.48 19.00
N GLN A 137 -9.65 10.94 17.79
CA GLN A 137 -8.70 10.26 16.92
C GLN A 137 -7.28 10.38 17.50
N LEU A 138 -6.64 9.24 17.74
CA LEU A 138 -5.31 9.18 18.36
C LEU A 138 -4.17 9.20 17.35
N GLU A 139 -4.44 8.74 16.12
CA GLU A 139 -3.45 8.66 15.04
C GLU A 139 -4.04 9.10 13.71
N ILE A 140 -3.21 9.70 12.88
CA ILE A 140 -3.51 10.04 11.49
C ILE A 140 -2.47 9.35 10.63
N HIS A 141 -2.92 8.59 9.64
CA HIS A 141 -2.08 7.99 8.63
C HIS A 141 -2.33 8.69 7.30
N VAL A 142 -1.26 9.09 6.63
CA VAL A 142 -1.32 9.70 5.30
C VAL A 142 -0.28 9.02 4.42
N THR A 143 -0.72 8.52 3.28
CA THR A 143 0.13 7.83 2.31
C THR A 143 0.17 8.61 1.00
N LEU A 144 1.36 8.90 0.50
CA LEU A 144 1.60 9.49 -0.81
C LEU A 144 2.22 8.43 -1.74
N VAL A 145 1.62 8.25 -2.91
CA VAL A 145 2.14 7.39 -3.97
C VAL A 145 2.04 8.11 -5.30
N TRP A 146 3.05 8.02 -6.12
CA TRP A 146 3.03 8.56 -7.48
C TRP A 146 3.72 7.62 -8.46
N THR A 147 3.42 7.77 -9.74
CA THR A 147 4.13 7.12 -10.84
C THR A 147 5.08 8.13 -11.47
N ASP A 148 6.33 7.76 -11.47
CA ASP A 148 7.39 8.54 -12.09
C ASP A 148 7.59 8.13 -13.55
N PRO A 149 7.91 9.05 -14.47
CA PRO A 149 8.33 8.67 -15.81
C PRO A 149 9.64 7.87 -15.75
N PRO A 150 9.96 7.10 -16.80
CA PRO A 150 11.21 6.36 -16.85
C PRO A 150 12.42 7.27 -16.66
N GLY A 151 13.23 7.00 -15.64
CA GLY A 151 14.46 7.71 -15.37
C GLY A 151 15.58 7.31 -16.34
N ASN A 152 16.65 8.09 -16.35
CA ASN A 152 17.86 7.72 -17.09
C ASN A 152 18.59 6.57 -16.37
N PRO A 153 18.78 5.40 -16.99
CA PRO A 153 19.47 4.27 -16.37
C PRO A 153 20.92 4.56 -15.92
N ALA A 154 21.54 5.58 -16.50
CA ALA A 154 22.89 6.01 -16.14
C ALA A 154 22.92 7.08 -15.02
N ALA A 155 21.78 7.56 -14.57
CA ALA A 155 21.73 8.53 -13.49
C ALA A 155 22.06 7.89 -12.14
N LYS A 156 22.73 8.63 -11.28
CA LYS A 156 23.00 8.19 -9.89
C LYS A 156 21.71 8.10 -9.06
N LYS A 157 20.71 8.92 -9.35
CA LYS A 157 19.38 8.95 -8.75
C LYS A 157 18.37 8.60 -9.84
N ALA A 158 17.62 7.53 -9.65
CA ALA A 158 16.65 7.05 -10.64
C ALA A 158 15.35 7.85 -10.62
N LEU A 159 15.05 8.53 -9.51
CA LEU A 159 13.87 9.34 -9.31
C LEU A 159 13.91 10.58 -10.21
N VAL A 160 12.86 10.80 -10.99
CA VAL A 160 12.71 11.95 -11.90
C VAL A 160 11.97 13.09 -11.20
N ASN A 161 10.88 12.77 -10.53
CA ASN A 161 10.09 13.72 -9.74
C ASN A 161 10.20 13.37 -8.26
N ASP A 162 10.73 14.28 -7.50
CA ASP A 162 10.94 14.15 -6.06
C ASP A 162 9.79 14.86 -5.34
N LEU A 163 8.82 14.09 -4.85
CA LEU A 163 7.65 14.61 -4.16
C LEU A 163 7.80 14.49 -2.66
N ASP A 164 7.64 15.61 -1.98
CA ASP A 164 7.61 15.69 -0.52
C ASP A 164 6.19 15.54 0.03
N LEU A 165 6.04 14.79 1.11
CA LEU A 165 4.84 14.75 1.92
C LEU A 165 5.09 15.48 3.25
N ARG A 166 4.21 16.42 3.60
CA ARG A 166 4.27 17.15 4.87
C ARG A 166 2.87 17.28 5.46
N LEU A 167 2.74 17.04 6.74
CA LEU A 167 1.51 17.25 7.49
C LEU A 167 1.76 18.36 8.53
N PHE A 168 0.85 19.33 8.59
CA PHE A 168 0.92 20.42 9.56
C PHE A 168 -0.24 20.33 10.53
N ALA A 169 0.08 20.35 11.83
CA ALA A 169 -0.93 20.51 12.87
C ALA A 169 -1.44 21.97 12.93
N PRO A 170 -2.58 22.23 13.59
CA PRO A 170 -3.12 23.59 13.73
C PRO A 170 -2.20 24.59 14.43
N ASP A 171 -1.28 24.10 15.25
CA ASP A 171 -0.27 24.91 15.95
C ASP A 171 0.97 25.19 15.10
N GLY A 172 1.00 24.70 13.86
CA GLY A 172 2.14 24.84 12.95
C GLY A 172 3.21 23.74 13.08
N THR A 173 3.02 22.77 13.97
CA THR A 173 3.94 21.62 14.06
C THR A 173 3.95 20.84 12.75
N GLU A 174 5.12 20.63 12.18
CA GLU A 174 5.34 19.88 10.95
C GLU A 174 5.68 18.41 11.26
N PHE A 175 5.04 17.51 10.50
CA PHE A 175 5.34 16.09 10.51
C PHE A 175 5.77 15.67 9.11
N THR A 176 6.83 14.87 9.06
CA THR A 176 7.40 14.29 7.84
C THR A 176 7.28 12.77 7.84
N PRO A 177 7.46 12.11 6.69
CA PRO A 177 7.30 10.67 6.57
C PRO A 177 8.25 9.86 7.45
N TRP A 178 7.97 8.56 7.53
CA TRP A 178 8.88 7.57 8.06
C TRP A 178 10.13 7.46 7.19
N ALA A 179 11.30 7.38 7.81
CA ALA A 179 12.56 7.08 7.15
C ALA A 179 13.06 5.69 7.53
N LEU A 180 13.29 4.85 6.54
CA LEU A 180 13.93 3.54 6.69
C LEU A 180 15.44 3.68 6.85
N GLY A 181 16.08 2.69 7.47
CA GLY A 181 17.53 2.67 7.68
C GLY A 181 18.38 2.51 6.42
N GLY A 182 17.74 2.33 5.25
CA GLY A 182 18.39 2.08 3.98
C GLY A 182 18.99 0.67 3.85
N MET A 183 19.44 0.34 2.66
CA MET A 183 20.01 -0.99 2.35
C MET A 183 21.23 -1.36 3.20
N ALA A 184 21.95 -0.37 3.70
CA ALA A 184 23.10 -0.60 4.59
C ALA A 184 22.70 -1.02 6.01
N ASN A 185 21.48 -0.74 6.41
CA ASN A 185 20.94 -1.02 7.75
C ASN A 185 19.51 -1.56 7.67
N PRO A 186 19.29 -2.71 7.02
CA PRO A 186 17.95 -3.21 6.73
C PRO A 186 17.15 -3.61 7.97
N THR A 187 17.83 -3.89 9.08
CA THR A 187 17.22 -4.25 10.37
C THR A 187 17.00 -3.06 11.30
N LYS A 188 17.42 -1.86 10.87
CA LYS A 188 17.20 -0.66 11.67
C LYS A 188 15.72 -0.26 11.58
N PRO A 189 15.07 -0.02 12.73
CA PRO A 189 13.72 0.50 12.76
C PRO A 189 13.54 1.77 11.93
N ALA A 190 12.38 1.93 11.29
CA ALA A 190 12.02 3.20 10.67
C ALA A 190 11.90 4.29 11.75
N VAL A 191 12.22 5.51 11.39
CA VAL A 191 12.20 6.66 12.28
C VAL A 191 11.09 7.61 11.85
N ARG A 192 10.21 7.99 12.79
CA ARG A 192 9.18 9.03 12.55
C ARG A 192 9.88 10.37 12.32
N ASN A 193 9.28 11.18 11.46
CA ASN A 193 9.83 12.49 11.10
C ASN A 193 11.28 12.40 10.58
N GLY A 194 11.56 11.34 9.83
CA GLY A 194 12.90 11.11 9.29
C GLY A 194 13.29 12.03 8.13
N GLY A 195 12.36 12.86 7.69
CA GLY A 195 12.53 13.76 6.55
C GLY A 195 11.93 13.19 5.25
N ASN A 196 11.88 14.04 4.25
CA ASN A 196 11.50 13.68 2.88
C ASN A 196 12.78 13.46 2.08
N ASP A 197 13.48 12.40 2.38
CA ASP A 197 14.72 12.09 1.67
C ASP A 197 14.50 10.89 0.76
N SER A 198 14.92 11.05 -0.46
CA SER A 198 14.73 10.08 -1.53
C SER A 198 16.06 9.72 -2.20
#